data_dbc2decc23c9ad739d72ff81833a5841
#
_entry.id   dbc2decc23c9ad739d72ff81833a5841
#
_cell.length_a   1.000
_cell.length_b   1.000
_cell.length_c   1.000
_cell.angle_alpha   90.00
_cell.angle_beta   90.00
_cell.angle_gamma   90.00
#
_symmetry.space_group_name_H-M   'P 1'
#
loop_
_entity.id
_entity.type
_entity.pdbx_description
1 polymer ?
#
loop_
_entity_poly.entity_id
_entity_poly.type
_entity_poly.pdbx_seq_one_letter_code
_entity_poly.pdbx_strand_id
1 'polypeptide(L)'
;MKPLEALQQTLAGEHAAVYLYGVIGGRVSLSEQETLWRRVREAYTVHVERRDQVLAMVRAVDAEPVAAEPSYELPNRATTPQQLEDAALTVEER
;
A
#
# COMPACT_ATOMS: atom_id res chain seq x y z
N MET A 1 17.32 -12.09 11.33
CA MET A 1 16.86 -11.98 9.93
C MET A 1 17.98 -11.45 9.06
N LYS A 2 18.23 -12.08 7.93
CA LYS A 2 19.25 -11.62 6.99
C LYS A 2 18.78 -10.33 6.29
N PRO A 3 19.71 -9.43 5.93
CA PRO A 3 19.33 -8.16 5.27
C PRO A 3 18.47 -8.34 4.02
N LEU A 4 18.75 -9.32 3.18
CA LEU A 4 17.95 -9.57 1.99
C LEU A 4 16.52 -10.01 2.35
N GLU A 5 16.36 -10.85 3.36
CA GLU A 5 15.03 -11.27 3.82
C GLU A 5 14.23 -10.05 4.32
N ALA A 6 14.89 -9.14 5.05
CA ALA A 6 14.25 -7.92 5.54
C ALA A 6 13.80 -7.03 4.38
N LEU A 7 14.63 -6.87 3.34
CA LEU A 7 14.26 -6.10 2.14
C LEU A 7 13.07 -6.75 1.42
N GLN A 8 13.07 -8.06 1.26
CA GLN A 8 11.97 -8.76 0.59
C GLN A 8 10.66 -8.66 1.39
N GLN A 9 10.73 -8.74 2.72
CA GLN A 9 9.55 -8.55 3.57
C GLN A 9 9.02 -7.12 3.48
N THR A 10 9.91 -6.13 3.46
CA THR A 10 9.51 -4.74 3.27
C THR A 10 8.86 -4.54 1.91
N LEU A 11 9.43 -5.13 0.86
CA LEU A 11 8.86 -5.05 -0.49
C LEU A 11 7.47 -5.68 -0.53
N ALA A 12 7.29 -6.86 0.09
CA ALA A 12 5.98 -7.51 0.17
C ALA A 12 4.95 -6.61 0.85
N GLY A 13 5.34 -5.94 1.94
CA GLY A 13 4.49 -4.97 2.64
C GLY A 13 4.12 -3.77 1.78
N GLU A 14 5.08 -3.26 0.98
CA GLU A 14 4.82 -2.13 0.09
C GLU A 14 3.89 -2.53 -1.07
N HIS A 15 4.03 -3.75 -1.60
CA HIS A 15 3.08 -4.27 -2.60
C HIS A 15 1.66 -4.28 -2.06
N ALA A 16 1.48 -4.76 -0.82
CA ALA A 16 0.16 -4.79 -0.18
C ALA A 16 -0.40 -3.38 0.03
N ALA A 17 0.42 -2.45 0.54
CA ALA A 17 -0.01 -1.07 0.79
C ALA A 17 -0.42 -0.37 -0.51
N VAL A 18 0.35 -0.51 -1.59
CA VAL A 18 0.03 0.09 -2.88
C VAL A 18 -1.32 -0.44 -3.38
N TYR A 19 -1.54 -1.74 -3.32
CA TYR A 19 -2.81 -2.33 -3.74
C TYR A 19 -3.98 -1.79 -2.91
N LEU A 20 -3.85 -1.82 -1.57
CA LEU A 20 -4.93 -1.44 -0.67
C LEU A 20 -5.27 0.06 -0.78
N TYR A 21 -4.27 0.93 -0.82
CA TYR A 21 -4.53 2.36 -1.04
C TYR A 21 -5.10 2.64 -2.41
N GLY A 22 -4.71 1.86 -3.43
CA GLY A 22 -5.28 1.98 -4.76
C GLY A 22 -6.77 1.67 -4.78
N VAL A 23 -7.18 0.58 -4.12
CA VAL A 23 -8.60 0.20 -4.03
C VAL A 23 -9.39 1.20 -3.19
N ILE A 24 -8.89 1.53 -2.00
CA ILE A 24 -9.56 2.48 -1.11
C ILE A 24 -9.68 3.85 -1.79
N GLY A 25 -8.58 4.34 -2.37
CA GLY A 25 -8.56 5.63 -3.06
C GLY A 25 -9.52 5.71 -4.22
N GLY A 26 -9.70 4.61 -4.95
CA GLY A 26 -10.66 4.55 -6.05
C GLY A 26 -12.12 4.57 -5.62
N ARG A 27 -12.38 4.30 -4.34
CA ARG A 27 -13.74 4.28 -3.78
C ARG A 27 -14.09 5.51 -2.94
N VAL A 28 -13.10 6.28 -2.49
CA VAL A 28 -13.33 7.50 -1.70
C VAL A 28 -13.85 8.61 -2.62
N SER A 29 -14.87 9.32 -2.16
CA SER A 29 -15.45 10.44 -2.90
C SER A 29 -14.70 11.73 -2.60
N LEU A 30 -14.17 12.40 -3.62
CA LEU A 30 -13.54 13.70 -3.47
C LEU A 30 -14.51 14.74 -2.91
N SER A 31 -15.76 14.71 -3.39
CA SER A 31 -16.77 15.71 -2.97
C SER A 31 -17.28 15.50 -1.55
N GLU A 32 -17.33 14.25 -1.08
CA GLU A 32 -17.88 13.91 0.24
C GLU A 32 -16.82 13.75 1.31
N GLN A 33 -15.62 13.30 0.94
CA GLN A 33 -14.53 13.01 1.86
C GLN A 33 -13.22 13.58 1.33
N GLU A 34 -13.18 14.88 1.07
CA GLU A 34 -12.02 15.53 0.45
C GLU A 34 -10.71 15.27 1.21
N THR A 35 -10.72 15.41 2.53
CA THR A 35 -9.51 15.22 3.33
C THR A 35 -9.01 13.79 3.24
N LEU A 36 -9.90 12.81 3.36
CA LEU A 36 -9.54 11.40 3.24
C LEU A 36 -9.03 11.10 1.82
N TRP A 37 -9.69 11.63 0.80
CA TRP A 37 -9.29 11.46 -0.59
C TRP A 37 -7.84 11.92 -0.81
N ARG A 38 -7.49 13.11 -0.29
CA ARG A 38 -6.13 13.64 -0.43
C ARG A 38 -5.10 12.81 0.33
N ARG A 39 -5.43 12.41 1.56
CA ARG A 39 -4.53 11.59 2.39
C ARG A 39 -4.25 10.23 1.77
N VAL A 40 -5.28 9.59 1.23
CA VAL A 40 -5.12 8.27 0.59
C VAL A 40 -4.30 8.39 -0.69
N ARG A 41 -4.49 9.43 -1.49
CA ARG A 41 -3.67 9.64 -2.68
C ARG A 41 -2.21 9.90 -2.34
N GLU A 42 -1.96 10.70 -1.31
CA GLU A 42 -0.60 10.94 -0.82
C GLU A 42 0.05 9.66 -0.34
N ALA A 43 -0.66 8.87 0.47
CA ALA A 43 -0.17 7.59 0.96
C ALA A 43 0.14 6.63 -0.21
N TYR A 44 -0.74 6.56 -1.19
CA TYR A 44 -0.52 5.76 -2.40
C TYR A 44 0.80 6.15 -3.07
N THR A 45 1.00 7.45 -3.32
CA THR A 45 2.21 7.94 -3.98
C THR A 45 3.47 7.60 -3.18
N VAL A 46 3.44 7.83 -1.88
CA VAL A 46 4.58 7.52 -0.99
C VAL A 46 4.93 6.04 -1.04
N HIS A 47 3.92 5.16 -0.98
CA HIS A 47 4.17 3.72 -0.99
C HIS A 47 4.63 3.20 -2.36
N VAL A 48 4.16 3.80 -3.45
CA VAL A 48 4.68 3.49 -4.79
C VAL A 48 6.17 3.84 -4.86
N GLU A 49 6.57 5.00 -4.37
CA GLU A 49 7.97 5.41 -4.36
C GLU A 49 8.83 4.49 -3.50
N ARG A 50 8.34 4.13 -2.31
CA ARG A 50 9.04 3.20 -1.41
C ARG A 50 9.18 1.82 -2.04
N ARG A 51 8.12 1.31 -2.65
CA ARG A 51 8.14 0.04 -3.37
C ARG A 51 9.24 0.04 -4.42
N ASP A 52 9.31 1.09 -5.23
CA ASP A 52 10.29 1.18 -6.31
C ASP A 52 11.71 1.26 -5.78
N GLN A 53 11.93 2.00 -4.68
CA GLN A 53 13.25 2.09 -4.03
C GLN A 53 13.70 0.74 -3.47
N VAL A 54 12.83 0.05 -2.75
CA VAL A 54 13.16 -1.25 -2.16
C VAL A 54 13.40 -2.30 -3.25
N LEU A 55 12.58 -2.27 -4.30
CA LEU A 55 12.74 -3.15 -5.45
C LEU A 55 14.12 -2.96 -6.09
N ALA A 56 14.54 -1.72 -6.27
CA ALA A 56 15.88 -1.41 -6.80
C ALA A 56 16.99 -1.92 -5.88
N MET A 57 16.81 -1.82 -4.57
CA MET A 57 17.78 -2.33 -3.59
C MET A 57 17.91 -3.86 -3.67
N VAL A 58 16.80 -4.56 -3.85
CA VAL A 58 16.84 -6.03 -4.02
C VAL A 58 17.59 -6.40 -5.29
N ARG A 59 17.31 -5.71 -6.39
CA ARG A 59 18.01 -5.96 -7.66
C ARG A 59 19.51 -5.63 -7.58
N ALA A 60 19.88 -4.63 -6.81
CA ALA A 60 21.26 -4.22 -6.65
C ALA A 60 22.15 -5.30 -5.99
N VAL A 61 21.55 -6.24 -5.27
CA VAL A 61 22.27 -7.40 -4.72
C VAL A 61 22.05 -8.67 -5.54
N ASP A 62 21.67 -8.51 -6.81
CA ASP A 62 21.46 -9.58 -7.79
C ASP A 62 20.42 -10.62 -7.35
N ALA A 63 19.40 -10.18 -6.59
CA ALA A 63 18.30 -11.03 -6.18
C ALA A 63 17.05 -10.69 -6.99
N GLU A 64 16.16 -11.69 -7.13
CA GLU A 64 14.87 -11.49 -7.76
C GLU A 64 13.88 -10.90 -6.75
N PRO A 65 13.33 -9.69 -7.02
CA PRO A 65 12.37 -9.10 -6.11
C PRO A 65 11.10 -9.95 -5.98
N VAL A 66 10.57 -10.05 -4.75
CA VAL A 66 9.28 -10.72 -4.56
C VAL A 66 8.20 -10.00 -5.37
N ALA A 67 7.37 -10.77 -6.08
CA ALA A 67 6.30 -10.22 -6.90
C ALA A 67 5.10 -9.82 -6.05
N ALA A 68 4.33 -8.86 -6.56
CA ALA A 68 3.04 -8.52 -5.95
C ALA A 68 2.06 -9.68 -6.13
N GLU A 69 1.21 -9.90 -5.13
CA GLU A 69 0.11 -10.84 -5.27
C GLU A 69 -0.97 -10.27 -6.21
N PRO A 70 -1.79 -11.13 -6.83
CA PRO A 70 -2.89 -10.65 -7.69
C PRO A 70 -3.87 -9.76 -6.94
N SER A 71 -4.07 -9.98 -5.64
CA SER A 71 -4.94 -9.18 -4.80
C SER A 71 -4.53 -9.35 -3.33
N TYR A 72 -5.00 -8.41 -2.50
CA TYR A 72 -4.82 -8.46 -1.05
C TYR A 72 -6.17 -8.23 -0.40
N GLU A 73 -6.39 -8.84 0.77
CA GLU A 73 -7.62 -8.73 1.50
C GLU A 73 -7.77 -7.34 2.12
N LEU A 74 -8.91 -6.68 1.86
CA LEU A 74 -9.24 -5.41 2.49
C LEU A 74 -9.54 -5.59 3.97
N PRO A 75 -9.22 -4.59 4.84
CA PRO A 75 -9.52 -4.67 6.27
C PRO A 75 -11.02 -4.80 6.57
N ASN A 76 -11.87 -4.28 5.67
CA ASN A 76 -13.33 -4.38 5.76
C ASN A 76 -13.91 -4.33 4.34
N ARG A 77 -15.24 -4.19 4.20
CA ARG A 77 -15.88 -4.16 2.88
C ARG A 77 -15.56 -2.92 2.06
N ALA A 78 -15.15 -1.83 2.73
CA ALA A 78 -14.79 -0.56 2.10
C ALA A 78 -15.87 -0.05 1.14
N THR A 79 -17.13 -0.10 1.57
CA THR A 79 -18.28 0.31 0.77
C THR A 79 -18.99 1.55 1.31
N THR A 80 -18.81 1.86 2.59
CA THR A 80 -19.39 3.06 3.20
C THR A 80 -18.28 4.08 3.52
N PRO A 81 -18.61 5.38 3.63
CA PRO A 81 -17.63 6.38 4.01
C PRO A 81 -16.86 6.04 5.29
N GLN A 82 -17.54 5.55 6.31
CA GLN A 82 -16.88 5.16 7.56
C GLN A 82 -15.98 3.97 7.39
N GLN A 83 -16.40 2.97 6.61
CA GLN A 83 -15.55 1.81 6.33
C GLN A 83 -14.28 2.20 5.56
N LEU A 84 -14.39 3.13 4.62
CA LEU A 84 -13.23 3.60 3.86
C LEU A 84 -12.24 4.31 4.77
N GLU A 85 -12.72 5.16 5.68
CA GLU A 85 -11.86 5.82 6.66
C GLU A 85 -11.18 4.80 7.58
N ASP A 86 -11.94 3.85 8.12
CA ASP A 86 -11.41 2.81 9.01
C ASP A 86 -10.40 1.92 8.28
N ALA A 87 -10.67 1.57 7.03
CA ALA A 87 -9.76 0.77 6.23
C ALA A 87 -8.44 1.50 5.98
N ALA A 88 -8.49 2.79 5.64
CA ALA A 88 -7.30 3.59 5.43
C ALA A 88 -6.44 3.68 6.69
N LEU A 89 -7.07 3.91 7.84
CA LEU A 89 -6.38 3.93 9.13
C LEU A 89 -5.72 2.60 9.45
N THR A 90 -6.40 1.50 9.19
CA THR A 90 -5.85 0.16 9.42
C THR A 90 -4.61 -0.09 8.58
N VAL A 91 -4.62 0.31 7.31
CA VAL A 91 -3.45 0.16 6.44
C VAL A 91 -2.29 1.04 6.94
N GLU A 92 -2.56 2.27 7.38
CA GLU A 92 -1.53 3.16 7.93
C GLU A 92 -0.85 2.57 9.18
N GLU A 93 -1.59 1.82 10.00
CA GLU A 93 -1.09 1.25 11.26
C GLU A 93 -0.28 -0.03 11.07
N ARG A 94 -0.30 -0.61 9.90
CA ARG A 94 0.51 -1.78 9.59
C ARG A 94 1.94 -1.37 9.26
#